data_ef27090a5d746f5b115a0567841a9f01
#
_entry.id   ef27090a5d746f5b115a0567841a9f01
#
_cell.length_a   1.000
_cell.length_b   1.000
_cell.length_c   1.000
_cell.angle_alpha   90.00
_cell.angle_beta   90.00
_cell.angle_gamma   90.00
#
_symmetry.space_group_name_H-M   'P 1'
#
loop_
_entity.id
_entity.type
_entity.pdbx_description
1 polymer ?
#
loop_
_entity_poly.entity_id
_entity_poly.type
_entity_poly.pdbx_seq_one_letter_code
_entity_poly.pdbx_strand_id
1 'polypeptide(L)'
;MGDTMATKKVSPLQHHMAEVKKGNRRFENAFQGVARMILENEIDKVVVNGKTTYDFKIFRTGKKHIIGMYDELNSFVSYGKDAAEGGSSKEMAYVLVGEPGNGKTFFVEYLCTKYREFLTRDTNRKYSFRFTGLDKLGNYGRIGTIESQTFEDPAILAMNLMETTDQNRANLGKLFGFSDEEIDTLYENYRPLGACSGYILNDLLTFTNGNLDKLLDHIEIVPVPLTESLGTVTGKYPAKDKITSSAVDLLGEESIQRLLHITDTNNPYRFDLRRGALARVAGGGIHFSDEIYKNKKDLVQVYLGVIQNRTVEIDGFKWPIDTLIVATSNNAEFNRFLAEKEEAPIVDRCRISYVSHNTNYKLQEELTDYAIGNEAKKHWTMRTCTRIPI
;
A
#
# COMPACT_ATOMS: atom_id res chain seq x y z
N MET A 1 -49.42 15.28 22.86
CA MET A 1 -48.18 15.92 22.44
C MET A 1 -47.19 14.80 22.17
N GLY A 2 -47.06 14.45 20.89
CA GLY A 2 -46.16 13.38 20.47
C GLY A 2 -44.77 13.94 20.30
N ASP A 3 -43.83 13.51 21.13
CA ASP A 3 -42.41 13.68 20.87
C ASP A 3 -42.06 12.90 19.61
N THR A 4 -41.93 13.60 18.51
CA THR A 4 -41.25 13.09 17.34
C THR A 4 -39.78 12.94 17.71
N MET A 5 -39.36 11.71 18.09
CA MET A 5 -37.95 11.35 18.15
C MET A 5 -37.34 11.69 16.78
N ALA A 6 -36.62 12.81 16.72
CA ALA A 6 -35.80 13.12 15.56
C ALA A 6 -34.82 11.95 15.37
N THR A 7 -34.99 11.21 14.30
CA THR A 7 -34.04 10.14 13.91
C THR A 7 -32.66 10.76 13.84
N LYS A 8 -31.77 10.41 14.79
CA LYS A 8 -30.39 10.91 14.83
C LYS A 8 -29.73 10.60 13.49
N LYS A 9 -29.32 11.64 12.76
CA LYS A 9 -28.67 11.49 11.45
C LYS A 9 -27.35 10.73 11.67
N VAL A 10 -27.23 9.58 11.04
CA VAL A 10 -26.01 8.77 11.06
C VAL A 10 -24.94 9.47 10.24
N SER A 11 -23.76 9.76 10.82
CA SER A 11 -22.66 10.38 10.09
C SER A 11 -22.02 9.42 9.09
N PRO A 12 -21.31 9.93 8.05
CA PRO A 12 -20.60 9.08 7.09
C PRO A 12 -19.58 8.13 7.74
N LEU A 13 -18.89 8.59 8.80
CA LEU A 13 -17.95 7.75 9.53
C LEU A 13 -18.66 6.63 10.30
N GLN A 14 -19.79 6.93 10.97
CA GLN A 14 -20.59 5.91 11.65
C GLN A 14 -21.13 4.87 10.67
N HIS A 15 -21.62 5.31 9.50
CA HIS A 15 -22.04 4.38 8.46
C HIS A 15 -20.88 3.49 7.99
N HIS A 16 -19.71 4.07 7.73
CA HIS A 16 -18.52 3.30 7.32
C HIS A 16 -18.15 2.24 8.37
N MET A 17 -18.06 2.63 9.64
CA MET A 17 -17.71 1.70 10.73
C MET A 17 -18.75 0.59 10.91
N ALA A 18 -20.03 0.90 10.71
CA ALA A 18 -21.09 -0.11 10.72
C ALA A 18 -20.92 -1.13 9.56
N GLU A 19 -20.49 -0.68 8.37
CA GLU A 19 -20.20 -1.57 7.25
C GLU A 19 -18.91 -2.40 7.47
N VAL A 20 -17.91 -1.86 8.16
CA VAL A 20 -16.73 -2.62 8.62
C VAL A 20 -17.15 -3.72 9.59
N LYS A 21 -17.98 -3.39 10.59
CA LYS A 21 -18.51 -4.36 11.56
C LYS A 21 -19.28 -5.51 10.90
N LYS A 22 -20.08 -5.22 9.88
CA LYS A 22 -20.82 -6.24 9.10
C LYS A 22 -19.93 -7.06 8.15
N GLY A 23 -18.67 -6.69 7.97
CA GLY A 23 -17.77 -7.31 7.00
C GLY A 23 -18.01 -6.90 5.54
N ASN A 24 -18.88 -5.92 5.28
CA ASN A 24 -19.13 -5.37 3.94
C ASN A 24 -17.99 -4.46 3.46
N ARG A 25 -17.21 -3.91 4.40
CA ARG A 25 -15.97 -3.18 4.17
C ARG A 25 -14.86 -3.79 4.98
N ARG A 26 -13.63 -3.70 4.50
CA ARG A 26 -12.48 -4.30 5.16
C ARG A 26 -11.57 -3.23 5.73
N PHE A 27 -11.16 -3.41 6.98
CA PHE A 27 -10.08 -2.67 7.59
C PHE A 27 -8.86 -3.60 7.65
N GLU A 28 -7.94 -3.44 6.71
CA GLU A 28 -6.79 -4.32 6.49
C GLU A 28 -5.56 -3.50 6.13
N ASN A 29 -4.41 -3.88 6.67
CA ASN A 29 -3.13 -3.33 6.23
C ASN A 29 -2.73 -3.87 4.83
N ALA A 30 -1.64 -3.33 4.26
CA ALA A 30 -1.19 -3.71 2.92
C ALA A 30 -0.90 -5.20 2.78
N PHE A 31 -0.30 -5.83 3.79
CA PHE A 31 0.03 -7.25 3.76
C PHE A 31 -1.21 -8.13 3.81
N GLN A 32 -2.14 -7.81 4.71
CA GLN A 32 -3.41 -8.53 4.85
C GLN A 32 -4.22 -8.49 3.55
N GLY A 33 -4.32 -7.31 2.92
CA GLY A 33 -5.05 -7.15 1.67
C GLY A 33 -4.42 -7.96 0.51
N VAL A 34 -3.09 -7.94 0.37
CA VAL A 34 -2.39 -8.70 -0.67
C VAL A 34 -2.42 -10.20 -0.40
N ALA A 35 -2.19 -10.63 0.84
CA ALA A 35 -2.26 -12.04 1.22
C ALA A 35 -3.66 -12.61 0.97
N ARG A 36 -4.72 -11.88 1.37
CA ARG A 36 -6.10 -12.29 1.13
C ARG A 36 -6.41 -12.38 -0.36
N MET A 37 -5.99 -11.42 -1.16
CA MET A 37 -6.14 -11.49 -2.62
C MET A 37 -5.58 -12.80 -3.19
N ILE A 38 -4.44 -13.25 -2.71
CA ILE A 38 -3.80 -14.47 -3.22
C ILE A 38 -4.50 -15.72 -2.67
N LEU A 39 -4.78 -15.74 -1.37
CA LEU A 39 -5.27 -16.93 -0.67
C LEU A 39 -6.78 -17.21 -0.87
N GLU A 40 -7.57 -16.22 -1.28
CA GLU A 40 -8.98 -16.42 -1.68
C GLU A 40 -9.12 -17.12 -3.04
N ASN A 41 -8.04 -17.25 -3.80
CA ASN A 41 -8.06 -17.93 -5.08
C ASN A 41 -7.65 -19.40 -4.93
N GLU A 42 -7.94 -20.19 -5.95
CA GLU A 42 -7.58 -21.62 -6.02
C GLU A 42 -6.07 -21.84 -5.93
N ILE A 43 -5.66 -22.84 -5.15
CA ILE A 43 -4.26 -23.20 -4.91
C ILE A 43 -4.11 -24.70 -5.15
N ASP A 44 -3.30 -25.06 -6.13
CA ASP A 44 -3.00 -26.45 -6.46
C ASP A 44 -1.66 -26.89 -5.85
N LYS A 45 -1.56 -28.17 -5.51
CA LYS A 45 -0.27 -28.82 -5.25
C LYS A 45 0.26 -29.39 -6.56
N VAL A 46 1.46 -28.98 -6.92
CA VAL A 46 2.15 -29.43 -8.14
C VAL A 46 3.52 -29.97 -7.83
N VAL A 47 4.04 -30.84 -8.70
CA VAL A 47 5.42 -31.35 -8.58
C VAL A 47 6.27 -30.70 -9.66
N VAL A 48 7.23 -29.91 -9.24
CA VAL A 48 8.18 -29.22 -10.13
C VAL A 48 9.60 -29.67 -9.77
N ASN A 49 10.31 -30.19 -10.75
CA ASN A 49 11.68 -30.74 -10.57
C ASN A 49 11.78 -31.76 -9.41
N GLY A 50 10.77 -32.61 -9.26
CA GLY A 50 10.71 -33.62 -8.19
C GLY A 50 10.35 -33.11 -6.80
N LYS A 51 10.10 -31.80 -6.64
CA LYS A 51 9.72 -31.16 -5.38
C LYS A 51 8.24 -30.77 -5.42
N THR A 52 7.48 -31.12 -4.38
CA THR A 52 6.10 -30.67 -4.23
C THR A 52 6.09 -29.19 -3.84
N THR A 53 5.35 -28.38 -4.57
CA THR A 53 5.18 -26.94 -4.36
C THR A 53 3.73 -26.53 -4.59
N TYR A 54 3.40 -25.26 -4.34
CA TYR A 54 2.06 -24.72 -4.57
C TYR A 54 2.03 -23.89 -5.83
N ASP A 55 0.93 -24.02 -6.58
CA ASP A 55 0.60 -23.21 -7.74
C ASP A 55 -0.62 -22.33 -7.42
N PHE A 56 -0.40 -21.04 -7.39
CA PHE A 56 -1.43 -20.05 -7.07
C PHE A 56 -2.11 -19.59 -8.36
N LYS A 57 -3.34 -20.00 -8.60
CA LYS A 57 -4.08 -19.74 -9.85
C LYS A 57 -4.20 -18.28 -10.22
N ILE A 58 -4.25 -17.39 -9.22
CA ILE A 58 -4.29 -15.94 -9.48
C ILE A 58 -3.16 -15.47 -10.38
N PHE A 59 -1.96 -16.08 -10.28
CA PHE A 59 -0.80 -15.74 -11.10
C PHE A 59 -0.82 -16.37 -12.49
N ARG A 60 -1.75 -17.30 -12.75
CA ARG A 60 -1.89 -18.05 -14.01
C ARG A 60 -3.05 -17.58 -14.87
N THR A 61 -3.74 -16.50 -14.48
CA THR A 61 -4.97 -16.03 -15.14
C THR A 61 -4.76 -14.77 -15.97
N GLY A 62 -5.52 -14.64 -17.05
CA GLY A 62 -5.53 -13.47 -17.91
C GLY A 62 -4.69 -13.62 -19.18
N LYS A 63 -4.77 -12.61 -20.07
CA LYS A 63 -4.00 -12.59 -21.33
C LYS A 63 -2.49 -12.55 -21.09
N LYS A 64 -2.08 -11.83 -20.06
CA LYS A 64 -0.72 -11.82 -19.54
C LYS A 64 -0.73 -12.53 -18.20
N HIS A 65 0.08 -13.55 -18.00
CA HIS A 65 0.18 -14.34 -16.78
C HIS A 65 1.61 -14.80 -16.57
N ILE A 66 1.93 -15.19 -15.34
CA ILE A 66 3.27 -15.65 -14.98
C ILE A 66 3.40 -17.12 -15.39
N ILE A 67 4.50 -17.46 -16.05
CA ILE A 67 4.86 -18.82 -16.43
C ILE A 67 6.09 -19.24 -15.60
N GLY A 68 6.07 -20.40 -14.98
CA GLY A 68 7.15 -20.83 -14.08
C GLY A 68 7.19 -20.02 -12.78
N MET A 69 8.38 -19.66 -12.31
CA MET A 69 8.63 -18.88 -11.09
C MET A 69 7.98 -19.49 -9.82
N TYR A 70 7.93 -20.81 -9.72
CA TYR A 70 7.22 -21.47 -8.61
C TYR A 70 7.88 -21.20 -7.26
N ASP A 71 9.21 -21.25 -7.17
CA ASP A 71 9.93 -21.03 -5.93
C ASP A 71 9.82 -19.57 -5.48
N GLU A 72 9.89 -18.61 -6.42
CA GLU A 72 9.74 -17.19 -6.17
C GLU A 72 8.33 -16.85 -5.70
N LEU A 73 7.31 -17.41 -6.35
CA LEU A 73 5.89 -17.24 -5.96
C LEU A 73 5.63 -17.80 -4.57
N ASN A 74 6.11 -19.02 -4.28
CA ASN A 74 5.93 -19.63 -2.96
C ASN A 74 6.69 -18.84 -1.88
N SER A 75 7.89 -18.34 -2.17
CA SER A 75 8.65 -17.47 -1.26
C SER A 75 7.90 -16.17 -0.99
N PHE A 76 7.34 -15.53 -2.02
CA PHE A 76 6.57 -14.30 -1.88
C PHE A 76 5.29 -14.50 -1.06
N VAL A 77 4.54 -15.58 -1.34
CA VAL A 77 3.31 -15.88 -0.60
C VAL A 77 3.61 -16.22 0.87
N SER A 78 4.68 -16.99 1.13
CA SER A 78 5.12 -17.27 2.51
C SER A 78 5.49 -15.99 3.27
N TYR A 79 6.24 -15.09 2.62
CA TYR A 79 6.57 -13.78 3.17
C TYR A 79 5.32 -12.95 3.46
N GLY A 80 4.41 -12.84 2.46
CA GLY A 80 3.18 -12.06 2.60
C GLY A 80 2.25 -12.59 3.68
N LYS A 81 2.15 -13.92 3.83
CA LYS A 81 1.36 -14.57 4.88
C LYS A 81 1.93 -14.29 6.27
N ASP A 82 3.24 -14.50 6.48
CA ASP A 82 3.89 -14.22 7.74
C ASP A 82 3.72 -12.75 8.14
N ALA A 83 3.91 -11.82 7.20
CA ALA A 83 3.70 -10.40 7.45
C ALA A 83 2.25 -10.03 7.77
N ALA A 84 1.27 -10.66 7.11
CA ALA A 84 -0.15 -10.46 7.35
C ALA A 84 -0.60 -10.95 8.74
N GLU A 85 0.03 -12.03 9.23
CA GLU A 85 -0.18 -12.61 10.56
C GLU A 85 0.63 -11.87 11.66
N GLY A 86 1.34 -10.79 11.33
CA GLY A 86 2.09 -9.98 12.29
C GLY A 86 3.51 -10.48 12.57
N GLY A 87 4.00 -11.47 11.80
CA GLY A 87 5.35 -12.00 11.90
C GLY A 87 6.45 -11.01 11.50
N SER A 88 7.71 -11.43 11.60
CA SER A 88 8.89 -10.57 11.35
C SER A 88 8.98 -10.05 9.92
N SER A 89 8.37 -10.72 8.96
CA SER A 89 8.34 -10.28 7.55
C SER A 89 7.64 -8.92 7.35
N LYS A 90 6.80 -8.48 8.28
CA LYS A 90 6.18 -7.15 8.22
C LYS A 90 7.20 -6.00 8.27
N GLU A 91 8.38 -6.26 8.85
CA GLU A 91 9.49 -5.32 8.97
C GLU A 91 10.55 -5.54 7.88
N MET A 92 10.20 -6.17 6.77
CA MET A 92 11.08 -6.43 5.63
C MET A 92 10.45 -5.94 4.32
N ALA A 93 11.30 -5.50 3.38
CA ALA A 93 10.93 -5.37 1.98
C ALA A 93 11.17 -6.70 1.25
N TYR A 94 10.36 -7.01 0.24
CA TYR A 94 10.61 -8.16 -0.61
C TYR A 94 11.40 -7.76 -1.86
N VAL A 95 12.58 -8.34 -2.04
CA VAL A 95 13.49 -7.96 -3.13
C VAL A 95 13.79 -9.15 -4.03
N LEU A 96 13.46 -9.00 -5.32
CA LEU A 96 13.79 -9.96 -6.37
C LEU A 96 15.16 -9.61 -6.98
N VAL A 97 16.11 -10.49 -6.87
CA VAL A 97 17.48 -10.32 -7.42
C VAL A 97 17.72 -11.34 -8.54
N GLY A 98 18.28 -10.91 -9.65
CA GLY A 98 18.58 -11.81 -10.76
C GLY A 98 18.96 -11.07 -12.03
N GLU A 99 19.36 -11.79 -13.07
CA GLU A 99 19.79 -11.21 -14.35
C GLU A 99 18.64 -10.51 -15.09
N PRO A 100 18.94 -9.56 -15.97
CA PRO A 100 17.95 -8.96 -16.87
C PRO A 100 17.22 -10.04 -17.69
N GLY A 101 15.91 -9.82 -17.89
CA GLY A 101 15.09 -10.76 -18.68
C GLY A 101 14.47 -11.91 -17.89
N ASN A 102 14.79 -12.11 -16.59
CA ASN A 102 14.24 -13.19 -15.76
C ASN A 102 12.79 -12.99 -15.28
N GLY A 103 12.09 -11.96 -15.77
CA GLY A 103 10.67 -11.74 -15.44
C GLY A 103 10.40 -11.01 -14.11
N LYS A 104 11.41 -10.52 -13.38
CA LYS A 104 11.26 -9.81 -12.09
C LYS A 104 10.27 -8.66 -12.17
N THR A 105 10.51 -7.73 -13.10
CA THR A 105 9.65 -6.55 -13.30
C THR A 105 8.23 -6.97 -13.69
N PHE A 106 8.12 -7.97 -14.58
CA PHE A 106 6.83 -8.52 -14.99
C PHE A 106 6.04 -9.11 -13.81
N PHE A 107 6.72 -9.84 -12.91
CA PHE A 107 6.11 -10.36 -11.68
C PHE A 107 5.47 -9.26 -10.85
N VAL A 108 6.21 -8.18 -10.58
CA VAL A 108 5.71 -7.09 -9.72
C VAL A 108 4.60 -6.30 -10.41
N GLU A 109 4.73 -6.01 -11.71
CA GLU A 109 3.68 -5.33 -12.49
C GLU A 109 2.40 -6.15 -12.57
N TYR A 110 2.53 -7.47 -12.71
CA TYR A 110 1.40 -8.40 -12.68
C TYR A 110 0.72 -8.40 -11.31
N LEU A 111 1.49 -8.50 -10.22
CA LEU A 111 0.99 -8.40 -8.84
C LEU A 111 0.21 -7.10 -8.63
N CYS A 112 0.77 -5.97 -9.03
CA CYS A 112 0.13 -4.66 -8.94
C CYS A 112 -1.19 -4.62 -9.72
N THR A 113 -1.20 -5.19 -10.92
CA THR A 113 -2.41 -5.25 -11.76
C THR A 113 -3.50 -6.09 -11.08
N LYS A 114 -3.15 -7.28 -10.58
CA LYS A 114 -4.10 -8.15 -9.88
C LYS A 114 -4.62 -7.51 -8.59
N TYR A 115 -3.79 -6.77 -7.87
CA TYR A 115 -4.24 -6.08 -6.67
C TYR A 115 -5.22 -4.95 -7.00
N ARG A 116 -4.99 -4.16 -8.05
CA ARG A 116 -5.97 -3.18 -8.52
C ARG A 116 -7.29 -3.83 -8.95
N GLU A 117 -7.23 -4.93 -9.74
CA GLU A 117 -8.42 -5.68 -10.12
C GLU A 117 -9.21 -6.19 -8.90
N PHE A 118 -8.51 -6.71 -7.90
CA PHE A 118 -9.10 -7.18 -6.65
C PHE A 118 -9.84 -6.07 -5.89
N LEU A 119 -9.26 -4.86 -5.84
CA LEU A 119 -9.82 -3.70 -5.14
C LEU A 119 -10.99 -3.03 -5.89
N THR A 120 -11.29 -3.43 -7.14
CA THR A 120 -12.50 -2.91 -7.84
C THR A 120 -13.79 -3.50 -7.29
N ARG A 121 -13.73 -4.62 -6.58
CA ARG A 121 -14.90 -5.22 -5.93
C ARG A 121 -15.31 -4.37 -4.73
N ASP A 122 -16.59 -4.10 -4.56
CA ASP A 122 -17.09 -3.19 -3.53
C ASP A 122 -16.64 -3.58 -2.11
N THR A 123 -16.63 -4.88 -1.79
CA THR A 123 -16.18 -5.42 -0.49
C THR A 123 -14.69 -5.22 -0.20
N ASN A 124 -13.89 -5.06 -1.25
CA ASN A 124 -12.43 -4.93 -1.15
C ASN A 124 -11.95 -3.50 -1.32
N ARG A 125 -12.86 -2.60 -1.71
CA ARG A 125 -12.53 -1.22 -2.01
C ARG A 125 -11.91 -0.50 -0.82
N LYS A 126 -10.80 0.20 -1.05
CA LYS A 126 -10.16 1.04 -0.03
C LYS A 126 -10.88 2.38 0.06
N TYR A 127 -11.00 2.86 1.29
CA TYR A 127 -11.58 4.16 1.61
C TYR A 127 -10.59 5.01 2.40
N SER A 128 -10.76 6.31 2.27
CA SER A 128 -10.08 7.31 3.07
C SER A 128 -11.11 8.35 3.53
N PHE A 129 -10.67 9.41 4.15
CA PHE A 129 -11.53 10.47 4.64
C PHE A 129 -11.03 11.85 4.23
N ARG A 130 -11.92 12.82 4.31
CA ARG A 130 -11.60 14.23 4.22
C ARG A 130 -12.35 15.02 5.29
N PHE A 131 -11.72 16.06 5.76
CA PHE A 131 -12.33 17.03 6.66
C PHE A 131 -13.00 18.12 5.85
N THR A 132 -14.17 18.61 6.30
CA THR A 132 -14.98 19.62 5.62
C THR A 132 -15.37 20.76 6.54
N GLY A 133 -15.69 21.93 5.96
CA GLY A 133 -16.09 23.11 6.72
C GLY A 133 -14.95 23.78 7.47
N LEU A 134 -13.70 23.57 7.04
CA LEU A 134 -12.50 24.12 7.66
C LEU A 134 -12.35 25.63 7.49
N ASP A 135 -12.97 26.19 6.46
CA ASP A 135 -13.08 27.65 6.22
C ASP A 135 -13.74 28.40 7.38
N LYS A 136 -14.53 27.72 8.21
CA LYS A 136 -15.20 28.27 9.40
C LYS A 136 -14.30 28.35 10.62
N LEU A 137 -13.15 27.64 10.63
CA LEU A 137 -12.24 27.59 11.77
C LEU A 137 -11.26 28.79 11.84
N GLY A 138 -11.14 29.56 10.76
CA GLY A 138 -10.24 30.73 10.71
C GLY A 138 -8.78 30.42 10.39
N ASN A 139 -8.29 29.22 10.73
CA ASN A 139 -6.88 28.82 10.56
C ASN A 139 -6.52 28.34 9.15
N TYR A 140 -7.55 28.07 8.31
CA TYR A 140 -7.38 27.48 6.98
C TYR A 140 -7.72 28.44 5.84
N GLY A 141 -7.94 29.73 6.14
CA GLY A 141 -8.30 30.73 5.16
C GLY A 141 -9.60 30.38 4.42
N ARG A 142 -9.53 30.24 3.09
CA ARG A 142 -10.67 29.84 2.25
C ARG A 142 -10.72 28.35 1.96
N ILE A 143 -9.86 27.56 2.58
CA ILE A 143 -9.79 26.10 2.34
C ILE A 143 -10.90 25.45 3.14
N GLY A 144 -11.96 25.03 2.48
CA GLY A 144 -13.11 24.38 3.13
C GLY A 144 -12.92 22.88 3.34
N THR A 145 -12.03 22.22 2.58
CA THR A 145 -11.90 20.76 2.58
C THR A 145 -10.45 20.33 2.45
N ILE A 146 -10.03 19.38 3.29
CA ILE A 146 -8.70 18.78 3.26
C ILE A 146 -8.84 17.25 3.33
N GLU A 147 -8.24 16.54 2.38
CA GLU A 147 -8.17 15.08 2.38
C GLU A 147 -6.97 14.58 3.19
N SER A 148 -7.08 13.36 3.74
CA SER A 148 -5.91 12.67 4.29
C SER A 148 -4.79 12.59 3.26
N GLN A 149 -3.58 13.01 3.65
CA GLN A 149 -2.44 13.09 2.73
C GLN A 149 -1.88 11.72 2.34
N THR A 150 -2.03 10.73 3.22
CA THR A 150 -1.53 9.36 3.07
C THR A 150 -2.63 8.33 2.89
N PHE A 151 -3.83 8.77 2.50
CA PHE A 151 -5.00 7.89 2.32
C PHE A 151 -5.29 7.00 3.54
N GLU A 152 -5.20 7.59 4.74
CA GLU A 152 -5.48 6.87 5.98
C GLU A 152 -6.89 6.27 5.95
N ASP A 153 -7.01 5.07 6.48
CA ASP A 153 -8.30 4.39 6.56
C ASP A 153 -9.22 5.09 7.58
N PRO A 154 -10.52 5.23 7.31
CA PRO A 154 -11.46 5.84 8.26
C PRO A 154 -11.52 5.16 9.62
N ALA A 155 -11.21 3.86 9.70
CA ALA A 155 -11.13 3.17 10.98
C ALA A 155 -9.97 3.69 11.85
N ILE A 156 -8.85 4.09 11.24
CA ILE A 156 -7.75 4.75 11.95
C ILE A 156 -8.24 6.08 12.55
N LEU A 157 -9.00 6.87 11.80
CA LEU A 157 -9.59 8.10 12.33
C LEU A 157 -10.53 7.81 13.51
N ALA A 158 -11.40 6.79 13.41
CA ALA A 158 -12.31 6.40 14.48
C ALA A 158 -11.57 5.96 15.77
N MET A 159 -10.39 5.35 15.63
CA MET A 159 -9.54 4.94 16.75
C MET A 159 -8.69 6.08 17.35
N ASN A 160 -8.71 7.26 16.75
CA ASN A 160 -7.89 8.41 17.16
C ASN A 160 -8.73 9.68 17.41
N LEU A 161 -10.04 9.57 17.66
CA LEU A 161 -10.92 10.73 17.84
C LEU A 161 -10.61 11.57 19.08
N MET A 162 -9.95 10.99 20.08
CA MET A 162 -9.61 11.63 21.35
C MET A 162 -8.12 11.43 21.67
N GLU A 163 -7.64 12.14 22.69
CA GLU A 163 -6.22 12.14 23.05
C GLU A 163 -5.72 10.81 23.63
N THR A 164 -6.60 10.09 24.36
CA THR A 164 -6.19 8.86 25.05
C THR A 164 -6.79 7.62 24.43
N THR A 165 -6.05 6.51 24.48
CA THR A 165 -6.50 5.20 24.00
C THR A 165 -7.77 4.75 24.70
N ASP A 166 -7.89 4.95 26.01
CA ASP A 166 -9.07 4.55 26.78
C ASP A 166 -10.33 5.28 26.34
N GLN A 167 -10.23 6.60 26.09
CA GLN A 167 -11.34 7.38 25.54
C GLN A 167 -11.72 6.91 24.13
N ASN A 168 -10.74 6.62 23.29
CA ASN A 168 -10.99 6.12 21.95
C ASN A 168 -11.67 4.74 21.97
N ARG A 169 -11.21 3.82 22.81
CA ARG A 169 -11.85 2.51 23.00
C ARG A 169 -13.30 2.65 23.49
N ALA A 170 -13.55 3.50 24.49
CA ALA A 170 -14.89 3.77 24.98
C ALA A 170 -15.81 4.36 23.87
N ASN A 171 -15.26 5.23 23.01
CA ASN A 171 -15.99 5.80 21.88
C ASN A 171 -16.30 4.78 20.79
N LEU A 172 -15.41 3.82 20.50
CA LEU A 172 -15.70 2.73 19.57
C LEU A 172 -16.92 1.92 20.01
N GLY A 173 -17.06 1.64 21.31
CA GLY A 173 -18.27 1.01 21.84
C GLY A 173 -19.50 1.91 21.77
N LYS A 174 -19.41 3.16 22.23
CA LYS A 174 -20.57 4.07 22.38
C LYS A 174 -21.06 4.65 21.05
N LEU A 175 -20.15 5.07 20.15
CA LEU A 175 -20.51 5.78 18.91
C LEU A 175 -20.70 4.83 17.73
N PHE A 176 -19.97 3.71 17.74
CA PHE A 176 -19.93 2.78 16.60
C PHE A 176 -20.45 1.39 16.94
N GLY A 177 -20.71 1.10 18.22
CA GLY A 177 -21.35 -0.13 18.67
C GLY A 177 -20.47 -1.37 18.62
N PHE A 178 -19.13 -1.25 18.70
CA PHE A 178 -18.22 -2.38 18.75
C PHE A 178 -18.16 -2.99 20.15
N SER A 179 -18.05 -4.32 20.23
CA SER A 179 -17.74 -5.04 21.48
C SER A 179 -16.26 -4.93 21.82
N ASP A 180 -15.87 -5.28 23.04
CA ASP A 180 -14.46 -5.23 23.46
C ASP A 180 -13.57 -6.15 22.61
N GLU A 181 -14.04 -7.34 22.26
CA GLU A 181 -13.32 -8.28 21.37
C GLU A 181 -13.14 -7.72 19.96
N GLU A 182 -14.19 -7.09 19.40
CA GLU A 182 -14.10 -6.43 18.09
C GLU A 182 -13.13 -5.24 18.13
N ILE A 183 -13.10 -4.50 19.23
CA ILE A 183 -12.17 -3.39 19.46
C ILE A 183 -10.73 -3.91 19.52
N ASP A 184 -10.47 -5.02 20.24
CA ASP A 184 -9.14 -5.62 20.29
C ASP A 184 -8.65 -6.01 18.89
N THR A 185 -9.52 -6.62 18.09
CA THR A 185 -9.22 -6.95 16.68
C THR A 185 -8.89 -5.71 15.82
N LEU A 186 -9.65 -4.60 16.00
CA LEU A 186 -9.33 -3.35 15.30
C LEU A 186 -7.95 -2.82 15.70
N TYR A 187 -7.60 -2.91 16.99
CA TYR A 187 -6.33 -2.40 17.51
C TYR A 187 -5.10 -3.20 17.07
N GLU A 188 -5.23 -4.40 16.51
CA GLU A 188 -4.12 -5.11 15.85
C GLU A 188 -3.52 -4.29 14.68
N ASN A 189 -4.36 -3.49 14.01
CA ASN A 189 -3.96 -2.60 12.91
C ASN A 189 -3.90 -1.12 13.35
N TYR A 190 -3.91 -0.84 14.64
CA TYR A 190 -3.83 0.53 15.17
C TYR A 190 -2.53 1.21 14.75
N ARG A 191 -2.66 2.47 14.41
CA ARG A 191 -1.57 3.43 14.22
C ARG A 191 -2.05 4.85 14.53
N PRO A 192 -1.15 5.75 14.92
CA PRO A 192 -1.52 7.15 15.09
C PRO A 192 -1.88 7.77 13.75
N LEU A 193 -2.68 8.82 13.79
CA LEU A 193 -2.92 9.68 12.64
C LEU A 193 -1.63 10.37 12.20
N GLY A 194 -1.52 10.65 10.91
CA GLY A 194 -0.50 11.52 10.37
C GLY A 194 -0.61 12.93 10.93
N ALA A 195 0.50 13.64 10.97
CA ALA A 195 0.60 14.96 11.58
C ALA A 195 -0.49 15.92 11.11
N CYS A 196 -0.77 15.96 9.80
CA CYS A 196 -1.80 16.82 9.24
C CYS A 196 -3.22 16.44 9.69
N SER A 197 -3.56 15.15 9.61
CA SER A 197 -4.88 14.65 10.02
C SER A 197 -5.11 14.86 11.52
N GLY A 198 -4.08 14.59 12.34
CA GLY A 198 -4.14 14.79 13.79
C GLY A 198 -4.31 16.27 14.17
N TYR A 199 -3.59 17.17 13.50
CA TYR A 199 -3.70 18.60 13.74
C TYR A 199 -5.11 19.12 13.40
N ILE A 200 -5.66 18.77 12.23
CA ILE A 200 -7.02 19.18 11.83
C ILE A 200 -8.06 18.61 12.79
N LEU A 201 -7.90 17.37 13.23
CA LEU A 201 -8.80 16.76 14.20
C LEU A 201 -8.83 17.53 15.53
N ASN A 202 -7.68 17.96 16.04
CA ASN A 202 -7.59 18.75 17.27
C ASN A 202 -8.24 20.13 17.12
N ASP A 203 -8.05 20.79 15.96
CA ASP A 203 -8.73 22.06 15.65
C ASP A 203 -10.26 21.88 15.64
N LEU A 204 -10.75 20.79 15.01
CA LEU A 204 -12.19 20.47 14.99
C LEU A 204 -12.72 20.11 16.37
N LEU A 205 -11.97 19.38 17.20
CA LEU A 205 -12.34 19.11 18.60
C LEU A 205 -12.51 20.41 19.39
N THR A 206 -11.58 21.33 19.24
CA THR A 206 -11.62 22.66 19.85
C THR A 206 -12.83 23.46 19.35
N PHE A 207 -13.03 23.52 18.05
CA PHE A 207 -14.16 24.23 17.42
C PHE A 207 -15.52 23.70 17.85
N THR A 208 -15.64 22.40 18.01
CA THR A 208 -16.88 21.74 18.45
C THR A 208 -17.03 21.64 19.97
N ASN A 209 -16.11 22.23 20.75
CA ASN A 209 -16.04 22.12 22.23
C ASN A 209 -16.09 20.66 22.71
N GLY A 210 -15.37 19.74 22.04
CA GLY A 210 -15.33 18.34 22.36
C GLY A 210 -16.61 17.55 22.02
N ASN A 211 -17.58 18.16 21.34
CA ASN A 211 -18.82 17.48 20.95
C ASN A 211 -18.55 16.60 19.73
N LEU A 212 -18.42 15.29 19.94
CA LEU A 212 -18.12 14.32 18.89
C LEU A 212 -19.22 14.20 17.83
N ASP A 213 -20.51 14.33 18.20
CA ASP A 213 -21.59 14.29 17.21
C ASP A 213 -21.46 15.42 16.18
N LYS A 214 -21.11 16.63 16.65
CA LYS A 214 -20.84 17.78 15.75
C LYS A 214 -19.56 17.60 14.95
N LEU A 215 -18.51 17.03 15.59
CA LEU A 215 -17.24 16.77 14.92
C LEU A 215 -17.44 15.80 13.76
N LEU A 216 -18.23 14.75 13.95
CA LEU A 216 -18.51 13.75 12.92
C LEU A 216 -19.22 14.33 11.68
N ASP A 217 -19.93 15.45 11.82
CA ASP A 217 -20.54 16.17 10.67
C ASP A 217 -19.49 16.83 9.75
N HIS A 218 -18.26 17.01 10.24
CA HIS A 218 -17.13 17.55 9.47
C HIS A 218 -16.28 16.48 8.77
N ILE A 219 -16.67 15.20 8.84
CA ILE A 219 -15.93 14.08 8.26
C ILE A 219 -16.74 13.47 7.11
N GLU A 220 -16.12 13.40 5.94
CA GLU A 220 -16.64 12.67 4.79
C GLU A 220 -15.75 11.48 4.45
N ILE A 221 -16.37 10.37 4.03
CA ILE A 221 -15.69 9.17 3.60
C ILE A 221 -15.61 9.16 2.08
N VAL A 222 -14.41 8.99 1.56
CA VAL A 222 -14.14 9.01 0.12
C VAL A 222 -13.45 7.72 -0.32
N PRO A 223 -13.80 7.14 -1.47
CA PRO A 223 -13.09 5.99 -2.00
C PRO A 223 -11.69 6.42 -2.46
N VAL A 224 -10.69 5.58 -2.21
CA VAL A 224 -9.35 5.78 -2.77
C VAL A 224 -9.42 5.55 -4.29
N PRO A 225 -8.91 6.48 -5.12
CA PRO A 225 -8.87 6.30 -6.56
C PRO A 225 -8.03 5.09 -6.95
N LEU A 226 -8.50 4.26 -7.89
CA LEU A 226 -7.79 3.07 -8.38
C LEU A 226 -7.12 3.28 -9.74
N THR A 227 -7.09 4.51 -10.24
CA THR A 227 -6.59 4.84 -11.57
C THR A 227 -5.07 4.70 -11.62
N GLU A 228 -4.57 3.89 -12.54
CA GLU A 228 -3.12 3.65 -12.71
C GLU A 228 -2.34 4.94 -12.97
N SER A 229 -2.90 5.86 -13.75
CA SER A 229 -2.27 7.15 -14.07
C SER A 229 -2.02 8.04 -12.86
N LEU A 230 -2.78 7.87 -11.77
CA LEU A 230 -2.57 8.57 -10.52
C LEU A 230 -1.51 7.91 -9.64
N GLY A 231 -1.13 6.64 -9.95
CA GLY A 231 -0.18 5.87 -9.15
C GLY A 231 -0.65 5.61 -7.71
N THR A 232 -1.97 5.67 -7.48
CA THR A 232 -2.58 5.36 -6.18
C THR A 232 -2.75 3.86 -6.01
N VAL A 233 -2.63 3.36 -4.77
CA VAL A 233 -2.72 1.95 -4.40
C VAL A 233 -1.57 1.09 -4.94
N THR A 234 -1.11 1.32 -6.16
CA THR A 234 0.08 0.67 -6.73
C THR A 234 0.94 1.73 -7.41
N GLY A 235 2.15 1.93 -6.92
CA GLY A 235 3.06 2.95 -7.41
C GLY A 235 4.39 2.35 -7.84
N LYS A 236 4.85 2.66 -9.06
CA LYS A 236 6.18 2.30 -9.55
C LYS A 236 7.13 3.49 -9.39
N TYR A 237 8.28 3.22 -8.78
CA TYR A 237 9.40 4.14 -8.73
C TYR A 237 10.57 3.54 -9.51
N PRO A 238 10.83 4.02 -10.74
CA PRO A 238 11.96 3.56 -11.53
C PRO A 238 13.27 4.10 -10.94
N ALA A 239 14.34 3.35 -11.06
CA ALA A 239 15.67 3.85 -10.74
C ALA A 239 15.95 5.11 -11.58
N LYS A 240 16.36 6.16 -10.91
CA LYS A 240 16.83 7.40 -11.54
C LYS A 240 18.35 7.49 -11.42
N ASP A 241 18.95 8.30 -12.27
CA ASP A 241 20.36 8.60 -12.14
C ASP A 241 20.67 9.19 -10.75
N LYS A 242 21.81 8.80 -10.15
CA LYS A 242 22.23 9.28 -8.83
C LYS A 242 22.27 10.81 -8.71
N ILE A 243 22.34 11.52 -9.84
CA ILE A 243 22.37 13.00 -9.85
C ILE A 243 20.96 13.59 -9.68
N THR A 244 19.94 12.98 -10.28
CA THR A 244 18.57 13.51 -10.35
C THR A 244 17.61 12.92 -9.30
N SER A 245 18.00 11.83 -8.64
CA SER A 245 17.16 11.19 -7.62
C SER A 245 17.14 12.02 -6.33
N SER A 246 15.95 12.28 -5.78
CA SER A 246 15.74 13.01 -4.54
C SER A 246 14.75 12.28 -3.64
N ALA A 247 14.89 12.42 -2.32
CA ALA A 247 13.90 11.96 -1.35
C ALA A 247 12.51 12.56 -1.61
N VAL A 248 12.47 13.76 -2.17
CA VAL A 248 11.26 14.46 -2.60
C VAL A 248 10.43 13.63 -3.60
N ASP A 249 11.06 12.89 -4.50
CA ASP A 249 10.35 12.03 -5.46
C ASP A 249 9.57 10.89 -4.78
N LEU A 250 10.06 10.41 -3.64
CA LEU A 250 9.39 9.36 -2.86
C LEU A 250 8.33 9.92 -1.94
N LEU A 251 8.61 11.06 -1.32
CA LEU A 251 7.80 11.63 -0.26
C LEU A 251 6.85 12.72 -0.78
N GLY A 252 7.34 13.58 -1.66
CA GLY A 252 6.63 14.73 -2.21
C GLY A 252 7.30 16.06 -1.87
N GLU A 253 6.75 17.14 -2.41
CA GLU A 253 7.24 18.52 -2.27
C GLU A 253 6.30 19.34 -1.42
N GLU A 254 6.87 20.38 -0.78
CA GLU A 254 6.08 21.44 -0.14
C GLU A 254 5.25 22.21 -1.17
N SER A 255 4.03 22.57 -0.80
CA SER A 255 3.16 23.39 -1.63
C SER A 255 3.32 24.87 -1.27
N ILE A 256 4.04 25.63 -2.08
CA ILE A 256 4.22 27.08 -1.93
C ILE A 256 2.86 27.81 -1.83
N GLN A 257 1.84 27.33 -2.56
CA GLN A 257 0.50 27.95 -2.51
C GLN A 257 -0.14 27.85 -1.12
N ARG A 258 0.09 26.74 -0.40
CA ARG A 258 -0.47 26.56 0.96
C ARG A 258 0.29 27.40 2.00
N LEU A 259 1.60 27.55 1.83
CA LEU A 259 2.40 28.45 2.67
C LEU A 259 1.89 29.89 2.67
N LEU A 260 1.28 30.34 1.56
CA LEU A 260 0.70 31.68 1.45
C LEU A 260 -0.66 31.84 2.15
N HIS A 261 -1.40 30.75 2.35
CA HIS A 261 -2.76 30.81 2.89
C HIS A 261 -2.86 30.41 4.36
N ILE A 262 -1.91 29.64 4.87
CA ILE A 262 -1.89 29.17 6.25
C ILE A 262 -0.81 29.97 7.01
N THR A 263 -1.25 30.86 7.87
CA THR A 263 -0.38 31.76 8.62
C THR A 263 0.24 31.11 9.86
N ASP A 264 -0.41 30.09 10.44
CA ASP A 264 0.12 29.36 11.57
C ASP A 264 1.32 28.49 11.17
N THR A 265 2.50 28.83 11.72
CA THR A 265 3.76 28.13 11.44
C THR A 265 3.81 26.71 11.98
N ASN A 266 2.97 26.38 12.95
CA ASN A 266 2.91 25.05 13.56
C ASN A 266 1.93 24.10 12.83
N ASN A 267 1.14 24.63 11.87
CA ASN A 267 0.20 23.80 11.13
C ASN A 267 0.93 22.93 10.09
N PRO A 268 0.98 21.59 10.25
CA PRO A 268 1.69 20.71 9.34
C PRO A 268 1.10 20.70 7.93
N TYR A 269 -0.11 21.24 7.74
CA TYR A 269 -0.72 21.36 6.42
C TYR A 269 -0.04 22.42 5.53
N ARG A 270 0.76 23.32 6.10
CA ARG A 270 1.63 24.21 5.33
C ARG A 270 2.60 23.40 4.47
N PHE A 271 3.04 22.25 4.98
CA PHE A 271 3.92 21.29 4.32
C PHE A 271 3.07 20.26 3.56
N ASP A 272 2.21 20.72 2.65
CA ASP A 272 1.45 19.79 1.83
C ASP A 272 2.35 19.07 0.85
N LEU A 273 2.65 17.85 1.21
CA LEU A 273 3.34 16.95 0.32
C LEU A 273 2.53 16.79 -0.98
N ARG A 274 3.05 17.27 -2.10
CA ARG A 274 2.65 16.71 -3.39
C ARG A 274 2.97 15.24 -3.30
N ARG A 275 1.95 14.40 -3.13
CA ARG A 275 2.11 12.97 -2.86
C ARG A 275 3.16 12.33 -3.77
N GLY A 276 4.35 12.06 -3.22
CA GLY A 276 5.40 11.28 -3.88
C GLY A 276 4.99 9.81 -4.02
N ALA A 277 5.88 8.99 -4.56
CA ALA A 277 5.56 7.61 -4.88
C ALA A 277 5.11 6.77 -3.67
N LEU A 278 5.69 6.99 -2.47
CA LEU A 278 5.32 6.31 -1.23
C LEU A 278 3.99 6.82 -0.66
N ALA A 279 3.81 8.15 -0.62
CA ALA A 279 2.59 8.75 -0.09
C ALA A 279 1.33 8.36 -0.89
N ARG A 280 1.46 8.14 -2.20
CA ARG A 280 0.36 7.69 -3.07
C ARG A 280 -0.13 6.29 -2.75
N VAL A 281 0.72 5.42 -2.23
CA VAL A 281 0.39 4.03 -1.91
C VAL A 281 0.23 3.76 -0.43
N ALA A 282 0.32 4.80 0.40
CA ALA A 282 0.36 4.71 1.86
C ALA A 282 -0.93 4.18 2.51
N GLY A 283 -2.05 4.16 1.79
CA GLY A 283 -3.34 3.65 2.27
C GLY A 283 -3.54 2.15 2.06
N GLY A 284 -2.55 1.33 2.32
CA GLY A 284 -2.64 -0.13 2.16
C GLY A 284 -2.31 -0.61 0.74
N GLY A 285 -1.39 0.07 0.06
CA GLY A 285 -1.00 -0.22 -1.32
C GLY A 285 0.29 -1.01 -1.48
N ILE A 286 0.74 -1.14 -2.74
CA ILE A 286 2.01 -1.78 -3.12
C ILE A 286 2.92 -0.71 -3.70
N HIS A 287 4.11 -0.56 -3.11
CA HIS A 287 5.18 0.24 -3.65
C HIS A 287 6.17 -0.64 -4.42
N PHE A 288 6.33 -0.37 -5.70
CA PHE A 288 7.31 -1.05 -6.55
C PHE A 288 8.54 -0.17 -6.76
N SER A 289 9.67 -0.56 -6.18
CA SER A 289 10.97 0.06 -6.42
C SER A 289 11.76 -0.76 -7.44
N ASP A 290 11.83 -0.26 -8.67
CA ASP A 290 12.59 -0.92 -9.75
C ASP A 290 14.07 -0.56 -9.61
N GLU A 291 14.96 -1.57 -9.62
CA GLU A 291 16.40 -1.44 -9.44
C GLU A 291 16.82 -0.65 -8.17
N ILE A 292 16.27 -1.06 -7.01
CA ILE A 292 16.39 -0.33 -5.74
C ILE A 292 17.84 0.06 -5.37
N TYR A 293 18.83 -0.82 -5.61
CA TYR A 293 20.21 -0.59 -5.23
C TYR A 293 21.00 0.30 -6.21
N LYS A 294 20.38 0.79 -7.28
CA LYS A 294 20.93 1.87 -8.12
C LYS A 294 20.72 3.25 -7.51
N ASN A 295 19.76 3.40 -6.61
CA ASN A 295 19.42 4.68 -6.00
C ASN A 295 20.53 5.18 -5.07
N LYS A 296 20.49 6.48 -4.73
CA LYS A 296 21.35 7.08 -3.70
C LYS A 296 21.09 6.46 -2.33
N LYS A 297 22.12 6.45 -1.48
CA LYS A 297 22.04 5.98 -0.08
C LYS A 297 20.89 6.64 0.68
N ASP A 298 20.73 7.95 0.57
CA ASP A 298 19.68 8.71 1.25
C ASP A 298 18.27 8.20 0.91
N LEU A 299 18.02 7.81 -0.35
CA LEU A 299 16.75 7.23 -0.77
C LEU A 299 16.53 5.84 -0.16
N VAL A 300 17.59 5.04 -0.09
CA VAL A 300 17.50 3.71 0.51
C VAL A 300 17.24 3.82 2.02
N GLN A 301 17.79 4.84 2.68
CA GLN A 301 17.50 5.12 4.10
C GLN A 301 16.03 5.51 4.35
N VAL A 302 15.40 6.24 3.42
CA VAL A 302 13.95 6.52 3.51
C VAL A 302 13.15 5.22 3.54
N TYR A 303 13.52 4.24 2.69
CA TYR A 303 12.87 2.93 2.71
C TYR A 303 13.04 2.21 4.05
N LEU A 304 14.19 2.32 4.72
CA LEU A 304 14.40 1.73 6.05
C LEU A 304 13.41 2.27 7.08
N GLY A 305 13.20 3.57 7.12
CA GLY A 305 12.23 4.20 8.02
C GLY A 305 10.81 3.66 7.78
N VAL A 306 10.41 3.55 6.50
CA VAL A 306 9.10 2.99 6.12
C VAL A 306 8.98 1.51 6.49
N ILE A 307 10.01 0.73 6.24
CA ILE A 307 10.00 -0.72 6.53
C ILE A 307 9.88 -0.97 8.02
N GLN A 308 10.66 -0.26 8.85
CA GLN A 308 10.69 -0.46 10.30
C GLN A 308 9.50 0.14 11.04
N ASN A 309 9.26 1.43 10.80
CA ASN A 309 8.37 2.23 11.62
C ASN A 309 6.99 2.44 10.98
N ARG A 310 6.83 2.04 9.70
CA ARG A 310 5.62 2.34 8.91
C ARG A 310 5.28 3.83 8.90
N THR A 311 6.29 4.66 9.04
CA THR A 311 6.18 6.12 9.03
C THR A 311 7.33 6.73 8.25
N VAL A 312 7.08 7.92 7.74
CA VAL A 312 8.09 8.83 7.22
C VAL A 312 8.09 10.08 8.07
N GLU A 313 9.25 10.60 8.39
CA GLU A 313 9.42 11.85 9.12
C GLU A 313 10.05 12.90 8.20
N ILE A 314 9.40 14.06 8.11
CA ILE A 314 9.85 15.21 7.34
C ILE A 314 9.66 16.44 8.21
N ASP A 315 10.71 17.23 8.41
CA ASP A 315 10.71 18.45 9.23
C ASP A 315 10.11 18.25 10.63
N GLY A 316 10.34 17.07 11.25
CA GLY A 316 9.83 16.73 12.57
C GLY A 316 8.38 16.24 12.59
N PHE A 317 7.68 16.24 11.46
CA PHE A 317 6.34 15.70 11.34
C PHE A 317 6.36 14.26 10.84
N LYS A 318 5.43 13.42 11.36
CA LYS A 318 5.32 12.00 11.01
C LYS A 318 4.08 11.74 10.17
N TRP A 319 4.28 10.99 9.07
CA TRP A 319 3.20 10.49 8.23
C TRP A 319 3.21 8.96 8.23
N PRO A 320 2.06 8.32 8.52
CA PRO A 320 1.95 6.86 8.43
C PRO A 320 1.99 6.41 6.97
N ILE A 321 2.76 5.36 6.71
CA ILE A 321 2.91 4.75 5.39
C ILE A 321 2.58 3.26 5.49
N ASP A 322 1.34 2.91 5.22
CA ASP A 322 0.93 1.51 5.13
C ASP A 322 1.10 1.03 3.70
N THR A 323 2.20 0.36 3.43
CA THR A 323 2.49 -0.16 2.09
C THR A 323 3.30 -1.44 2.15
N LEU A 324 3.07 -2.33 1.19
CA LEU A 324 3.95 -3.45 0.89
C LEU A 324 5.03 -2.96 -0.08
N ILE A 325 6.30 -3.05 0.30
CA ILE A 325 7.43 -2.69 -0.56
C ILE A 325 7.93 -3.93 -1.27
N VAL A 326 7.84 -3.92 -2.60
CA VAL A 326 8.42 -4.93 -3.48
C VAL A 326 9.45 -4.25 -4.37
N ALA A 327 10.63 -4.81 -4.45
CA ALA A 327 11.72 -4.22 -5.22
C ALA A 327 12.38 -5.24 -6.16
N THR A 328 13.09 -4.71 -7.14
CA THR A 328 13.94 -5.52 -8.04
C THR A 328 15.38 -5.04 -8.00
N SER A 329 16.32 -5.94 -8.31
CA SER A 329 17.72 -5.60 -8.55
C SER A 329 18.34 -6.59 -9.52
N ASN A 330 19.43 -6.20 -10.16
CA ASN A 330 20.31 -7.14 -10.86
C ASN A 330 21.41 -7.65 -9.92
N ASN A 331 22.05 -8.77 -10.29
CA ASN A 331 23.08 -9.40 -9.46
C ASN A 331 24.30 -8.49 -9.26
N ALA A 332 24.72 -7.76 -10.30
CA ALA A 332 25.90 -6.90 -10.22
C ALA A 332 25.70 -5.72 -9.25
N GLU A 333 24.53 -5.08 -9.30
CA GLU A 333 24.15 -3.99 -8.41
C GLU A 333 24.04 -4.48 -6.96
N PHE A 334 23.38 -5.61 -6.76
CA PHE A 334 23.21 -6.21 -5.44
C PHE A 334 24.55 -6.62 -4.83
N ASN A 335 25.45 -7.28 -5.59
CA ASN A 335 26.77 -7.66 -5.11
C ASN A 335 27.65 -6.43 -4.79
N ARG A 336 27.54 -5.35 -5.58
CA ARG A 336 28.23 -4.11 -5.27
C ARG A 336 27.72 -3.50 -3.97
N PHE A 337 26.42 -3.50 -3.76
CA PHE A 337 25.77 -3.00 -2.54
C PHE A 337 26.19 -3.83 -1.32
N LEU A 338 26.25 -5.16 -1.42
CA LEU A 338 26.75 -6.05 -0.35
C LEU A 338 28.21 -5.82 0.03
N ALA A 339 29.04 -5.37 -0.91
CA ALA A 339 30.45 -5.08 -0.64
C ALA A 339 30.65 -3.82 0.22
N GLU A 340 29.67 -2.95 0.33
CA GLU A 340 29.69 -1.75 1.15
C GLU A 340 29.20 -2.07 2.58
N LYS A 341 30.10 -2.13 3.56
CA LYS A 341 29.78 -2.51 4.95
C LYS A 341 28.70 -1.63 5.62
N GLU A 342 28.61 -0.38 5.19
CA GLU A 342 27.64 0.59 5.71
C GLU A 342 26.20 0.23 5.30
N GLU A 343 26.02 -0.62 4.28
CA GLU A 343 24.73 -1.00 3.72
C GLU A 343 24.15 -2.30 4.32
N ALA A 344 24.91 -3.00 5.15
CA ALA A 344 24.49 -4.25 5.80
C ALA A 344 23.13 -4.12 6.54
N PRO A 345 22.83 -3.04 7.30
CA PRO A 345 21.55 -2.91 7.99
C PRO A 345 20.35 -2.83 7.06
N ILE A 346 20.56 -2.41 5.79
CA ILE A 346 19.49 -2.34 4.79
C ILE A 346 19.19 -3.74 4.27
N VAL A 347 20.23 -4.52 3.99
CA VAL A 347 20.08 -5.90 3.49
C VAL A 347 19.40 -6.79 4.52
N ASP A 348 19.71 -6.62 5.81
CA ASP A 348 19.08 -7.35 6.90
C ASP A 348 17.57 -7.14 7.02
N ARG A 349 17.07 -6.04 6.44
CA ARG A 349 15.64 -5.71 6.36
C ARG A 349 15.01 -6.03 5.01
N CYS A 350 15.69 -6.85 4.23
CA CYS A 350 15.20 -7.29 2.93
C CYS A 350 15.05 -8.81 2.91
N ARG A 351 13.88 -9.30 2.53
CA ARG A 351 13.68 -10.69 2.15
C ARG A 351 14.12 -10.86 0.70
N ILE A 352 15.33 -11.38 0.52
CA ILE A 352 15.91 -11.57 -0.82
C ILE A 352 15.38 -12.87 -1.43
N SER A 353 14.90 -12.78 -2.65
CA SER A 353 14.51 -13.92 -3.49
C SER A 353 15.29 -13.87 -4.80
N TYR A 354 16.12 -14.89 -5.04
CA TYR A 354 16.90 -14.98 -6.26
C TYR A 354 16.07 -15.56 -7.39
N VAL A 355 16.00 -14.82 -8.50
CA VAL A 355 15.28 -15.24 -9.70
C VAL A 355 16.30 -15.76 -10.71
N SER A 356 16.29 -17.08 -10.92
CA SER A 356 17.14 -17.75 -11.88
C SER A 356 16.49 -17.81 -13.26
N HIS A 357 17.32 -18.07 -14.29
CA HIS A 357 16.78 -18.42 -15.60
C HIS A 357 16.01 -19.74 -15.52
N ASN A 358 14.89 -19.78 -16.22
CA ASN A 358 14.13 -21.00 -16.32
C ASN A 358 14.89 -22.02 -17.18
N THR A 359 15.38 -23.10 -16.56
CA THR A 359 16.11 -24.19 -17.23
C THR A 359 15.20 -25.33 -17.69
N ASN A 360 13.90 -25.31 -17.33
CA ASN A 360 12.97 -26.33 -17.72
C ASN A 360 12.49 -26.10 -19.17
N TYR A 361 12.83 -27.03 -20.09
CA TYR A 361 12.53 -26.88 -21.52
C TYR A 361 11.02 -26.74 -21.81
N LYS A 362 10.15 -27.39 -21.06
CA LYS A 362 8.68 -27.27 -21.24
C LYS A 362 8.19 -25.87 -20.91
N LEU A 363 8.70 -25.28 -19.84
CA LEU A 363 8.36 -23.91 -19.48
C LEU A 363 8.98 -22.88 -20.45
N GLN A 364 10.15 -23.18 -21.04
CA GLN A 364 10.73 -22.35 -22.10
C GLN A 364 9.90 -22.42 -23.39
N GLU A 365 9.39 -23.59 -23.74
CA GLU A 365 8.47 -23.76 -24.86
C GLU A 365 7.17 -22.96 -24.64
N GLU A 366 6.58 -23.06 -23.44
CA GLU A 366 5.40 -22.30 -23.06
C GLU A 366 5.66 -20.78 -23.10
N LEU A 367 6.80 -20.31 -22.59
CA LEU A 367 7.22 -18.91 -22.66
C LEU A 367 7.39 -18.43 -24.12
N THR A 368 7.97 -19.27 -24.97
CA THR A 368 8.18 -18.97 -26.39
C THR A 368 6.82 -18.88 -27.10
N ASP A 369 5.94 -19.83 -26.86
CA ASP A 369 4.58 -19.85 -27.38
C ASP A 369 3.76 -18.65 -26.96
N TYR A 370 3.92 -18.25 -25.70
CA TYR A 370 3.30 -17.07 -25.13
C TYR A 370 3.85 -15.76 -25.80
N ALA A 371 5.18 -15.64 -25.96
CA ALA A 371 5.83 -14.48 -26.52
C ALA A 371 5.52 -14.26 -28.02
N ILE A 372 5.44 -15.37 -28.77
CA ILE A 372 5.12 -15.34 -30.20
C ILE A 372 3.64 -14.97 -30.43
N GLY A 373 2.76 -15.29 -29.46
CA GLY A 373 1.34 -14.97 -29.51
C GLY A 373 0.55 -15.70 -30.60
N ASN A 374 -0.77 -15.71 -30.44
CA ASN A 374 -1.67 -16.39 -31.38
C ASN A 374 -1.72 -15.75 -32.78
N GLU A 375 -1.36 -14.47 -32.92
CA GLU A 375 -1.37 -13.78 -34.22
C GLU A 375 -0.15 -14.13 -35.06
N ALA A 376 1.03 -14.25 -34.47
CA ALA A 376 2.22 -14.69 -35.17
C ALA A 376 2.11 -16.18 -35.60
N LYS A 377 1.43 -17.03 -34.81
CA LYS A 377 1.12 -18.43 -35.18
C LYS A 377 0.28 -18.54 -36.44
N LYS A 378 -0.54 -17.55 -36.79
CA LYS A 378 -1.33 -17.52 -38.04
C LYS A 378 -0.48 -17.27 -39.28
N HIS A 379 0.68 -16.64 -39.13
CA HIS A 379 1.59 -16.32 -40.25
C HIS A 379 2.75 -17.30 -40.38
N TRP A 380 2.99 -18.14 -39.37
CA TRP A 380 4.04 -19.16 -39.43
C TRP A 380 3.39 -20.53 -39.57
N THR A 381 3.71 -21.26 -40.61
CA THR A 381 3.25 -22.64 -40.74
C THR A 381 3.85 -23.47 -39.60
N MET A 382 3.06 -24.35 -38.98
CA MET A 382 3.45 -25.21 -37.86
C MET A 382 4.80 -25.96 -38.05
N ARG A 383 5.28 -26.12 -39.28
CA ARG A 383 6.55 -26.74 -39.60
C ARG A 383 7.78 -25.92 -39.21
N THR A 384 7.62 -24.60 -39.08
CA THR A 384 8.74 -23.70 -38.76
C THR A 384 8.91 -23.48 -37.25
N CYS A 385 7.82 -23.59 -36.49
CA CYS A 385 7.88 -23.42 -35.00
C CYS A 385 8.42 -24.64 -34.25
N THR A 386 8.35 -25.84 -34.84
CA THR A 386 8.79 -27.10 -34.19
C THR A 386 10.28 -27.42 -34.42
N ARG A 387 11.04 -26.54 -35.08
CA ARG A 387 12.46 -26.73 -35.40
C ARG A 387 13.30 -25.50 -35.15
N ILE A 388 13.19 -24.92 -33.97
CA ILE A 388 14.30 -24.10 -33.45
C ILE A 388 15.21 -25.08 -32.71
N PRO A 389 16.41 -25.38 -33.25
CA PRO A 389 17.33 -26.23 -32.49
C PRO A 389 17.74 -25.51 -31.23
N ILE A 390 17.76 -26.24 -30.16
CA ILE A 390 18.33 -25.88 -28.85
C ILE A 390 19.82 -25.57 -29.02
#